data_12565b9464c1cac0974bf0c12285abc9
#
_entry.id   12565b9464c1cac0974bf0c12285abc9
#
_cell.length_a   1.000
_cell.length_b   1.000
_cell.length_c   1.000
_cell.angle_alpha   90.00
_cell.angle_beta   90.00
_cell.angle_gamma   90.00
#
_symmetry.space_group_name_H-M   'P 1'
#
loop_
_entity.id
_entity.type
_entity.pdbx_description
1 polymer ?
#
loop_
_entity_poly.entity_id
_entity_poly.type
_entity_poly.pdbx_seq_one_letter_code
_entity_poly.pdbx_strand_id
1 'polypeptide(L)'
;MRHIKYVFVTGGVVSSLGKGLTAASLGTLLELRGLKVVLQKFDPYLNVDPGTMSPYEHGEVYVLDDGAETDLDLGHYERFTSQPLTRLNNLTSGQVYQSVLRKERRGDYLGKTIQVIPHVTNEIKDRIREVGAASGADVIITEIGGTTGDIEGLPFLEALRQFAFEAGRDNVLFIHVTLVPYIKAAGELKSKPSQQSVAKLREIGIQPQILVCR
;
A
#
# COMPACT_ATOMS: atom_id res chain seq x y z
N MET A 1 24.22 7.31 5.18
CA MET A 1 23.06 6.43 4.85
C MET A 1 22.33 7.05 3.68
N ARG A 2 22.01 6.29 2.63
CA ARG A 2 21.11 6.79 1.57
C ARG A 2 19.76 7.12 2.20
N HIS A 3 19.23 8.29 1.93
CA HIS A 3 17.89 8.68 2.39
C HIS A 3 16.87 8.13 1.38
N ILE A 4 16.21 7.03 1.74
CA ILE A 4 15.11 6.46 0.94
C ILE A 4 13.92 7.40 0.99
N LYS A 5 13.29 7.63 -0.15
CA LYS A 5 12.00 8.34 -0.23
C LYS A 5 10.86 7.32 -0.35
N TYR A 6 9.78 7.59 0.34
CA TYR A 6 8.61 6.73 0.42
C TYR A 6 7.40 7.42 -0.20
N VAL A 7 6.76 6.75 -1.13
CA VAL A 7 5.52 7.24 -1.77
C VAL A 7 4.41 6.26 -1.44
N PHE A 8 3.37 6.72 -0.80
CA PHE A 8 2.21 5.92 -0.47
C PHE A 8 1.04 6.29 -1.39
N VAL A 9 0.55 5.30 -2.15
CA VAL A 9 -0.57 5.46 -3.07
C VAL A 9 -1.81 4.88 -2.43
N THR A 10 -2.75 5.74 -2.06
CA THR A 10 -4.05 5.38 -1.50
C THR A 10 -5.16 5.67 -2.51
N GLY A 11 -6.34 5.13 -2.29
CA GLY A 11 -7.47 5.43 -3.16
C GLY A 11 -8.79 5.40 -2.41
N GLY A 12 -9.75 6.08 -2.96
CA GLY A 12 -11.07 6.18 -2.36
C GLY A 12 -12.20 6.16 -3.38
N VAL A 13 -13.43 6.13 -2.86
CA VAL A 13 -14.70 6.11 -3.58
C VAL A 13 -15.07 4.71 -4.08
N VAL A 14 -14.27 4.12 -4.98
CA VAL A 14 -14.52 2.76 -5.53
C VAL A 14 -13.20 2.04 -5.78
N SER A 15 -13.26 0.72 -5.87
CA SER A 15 -12.16 -0.13 -6.33
C SER A 15 -11.85 0.11 -7.82
N SER A 16 -10.74 -0.42 -8.30
CA SER A 16 -10.33 -0.37 -9.72
C SER A 16 -10.17 1.04 -10.30
N LEU A 17 -9.94 2.04 -9.46
CA LEU A 17 -9.64 3.42 -9.91
C LEU A 17 -8.27 3.58 -10.58
N GLY A 18 -7.43 2.55 -10.57
CA GLY A 18 -6.11 2.57 -11.18
C GLY A 18 -5.00 3.05 -10.23
N LYS A 19 -5.08 2.72 -8.94
CA LYS A 19 -3.98 2.92 -7.98
C LYS A 19 -2.71 2.23 -8.46
N GLY A 20 -2.81 0.94 -8.82
CA GLY A 20 -1.68 0.15 -9.33
C GLY A 20 -1.06 0.74 -10.58
N LEU A 21 -1.89 1.14 -11.54
CA LEU A 21 -1.40 1.81 -12.75
C LEU A 21 -0.71 3.14 -12.42
N THR A 22 -1.24 3.91 -11.48
CA THR A 22 -0.62 5.17 -11.02
C THR A 22 0.74 4.90 -10.38
N ALA A 23 0.81 3.90 -9.48
CA ALA A 23 2.05 3.50 -8.82
C ALA A 23 3.11 3.01 -9.82
N ALA A 24 2.72 2.11 -10.73
CA ALA A 24 3.59 1.53 -11.73
C ALA A 24 4.11 2.59 -12.73
N SER A 25 3.23 3.46 -13.24
CA SER A 25 3.61 4.54 -14.15
C SER A 25 4.56 5.53 -13.49
N LEU A 26 4.30 5.88 -12.23
CA LEU A 26 5.21 6.74 -11.47
C LEU A 26 6.58 6.05 -11.28
N GLY A 27 6.58 4.75 -11.00
CA GLY A 27 7.80 3.95 -10.90
C GLY A 27 8.64 4.04 -12.16
N THR A 28 8.04 3.78 -13.33
CA THR A 28 8.70 3.91 -14.63
C THR A 28 9.28 5.31 -14.87
N LEU A 29 8.51 6.35 -14.58
CA LEU A 29 8.94 7.73 -14.79
C LEU A 29 10.12 8.11 -13.89
N LEU A 30 10.20 7.57 -12.68
CA LEU A 30 11.32 7.79 -11.78
C LEU A 30 12.56 6.96 -12.20
N GLU A 31 12.38 5.72 -12.66
CA GLU A 31 13.46 4.90 -13.22
C GLU A 31 14.09 5.58 -14.46
N LEU A 32 13.28 6.16 -15.34
CA LEU A 32 13.76 6.94 -16.50
C LEU A 32 14.58 8.18 -16.10
N ARG A 33 14.47 8.61 -14.85
CA ARG A 33 15.31 9.67 -14.26
C ARG A 33 16.55 9.15 -13.53
N GLY A 34 16.82 7.85 -13.62
CA GLY A 34 17.98 7.21 -13.03
C GLY A 34 17.85 6.85 -11.56
N LEU A 35 16.64 6.88 -10.99
CA LEU A 35 16.38 6.45 -9.63
C LEU A 35 16.13 4.94 -9.58
N LYS A 36 16.62 4.27 -8.56
CA LYS A 36 16.25 2.89 -8.28
C LYS A 36 14.93 2.85 -7.52
N VAL A 37 13.89 2.32 -8.17
CA VAL A 37 12.52 2.31 -7.64
C VAL A 37 12.10 0.88 -7.35
N VAL A 38 11.41 0.68 -6.22
CA VAL A 38 10.79 -0.59 -5.87
C VAL A 38 9.33 -0.35 -5.53
N LEU A 39 8.45 -1.19 -6.09
CA LEU A 39 7.03 -1.17 -5.78
C LEU A 39 6.69 -2.20 -4.71
N GLN A 40 5.68 -1.87 -3.91
CA GLN A 40 5.16 -2.72 -2.85
C GLN A 40 3.63 -2.65 -2.83
N LYS A 41 2.98 -3.78 -2.61
CA LYS A 41 1.52 -3.90 -2.51
C LYS A 41 1.12 -4.30 -1.10
N PHE A 42 0.20 -3.56 -0.51
CA PHE A 42 -0.43 -3.90 0.77
C PHE A 42 -1.91 -4.17 0.55
N ASP A 43 -2.34 -5.37 0.91
CA ASP A 43 -3.71 -5.83 0.74
C ASP A 43 -4.38 -6.04 2.10
N PRO A 44 -5.49 -5.35 2.38
CA PRO A 44 -6.12 -5.37 3.70
C PRO A 44 -6.96 -6.61 3.99
N TYR A 45 -7.02 -7.59 3.10
CA TYR A 45 -7.75 -8.83 3.36
C TYR A 45 -6.99 -9.77 4.33
N LEU A 46 -7.76 -10.65 5.03
CA LEU A 46 -7.23 -11.55 6.04
C LEU A 46 -6.62 -12.85 5.49
N ASN A 47 -6.71 -13.10 4.20
CA ASN A 47 -6.02 -14.22 3.58
C ASN A 47 -4.50 -14.03 3.73
N VAL A 48 -3.77 -15.10 4.03
CA VAL A 48 -2.30 -15.05 4.17
C VAL A 48 -1.65 -14.80 2.80
N ASP A 49 -2.20 -15.41 1.78
CA ASP A 49 -1.86 -15.23 0.38
C ASP A 49 -3.12 -15.40 -0.49
N PRO A 50 -3.08 -15.05 -1.78
CA PRO A 50 -4.24 -15.16 -2.66
C PRO A 50 -4.46 -16.58 -3.22
N GLY A 51 -3.60 -17.56 -2.93
CA GLY A 51 -3.64 -18.90 -3.53
C GLY A 51 -4.94 -19.67 -3.31
N THR A 52 -5.67 -19.36 -2.22
CA THR A 52 -6.96 -19.98 -1.91
C THR A 52 -8.16 -19.11 -2.25
N MET A 53 -7.93 -17.92 -2.82
CA MET A 53 -9.00 -16.98 -3.15
C MET A 53 -9.66 -17.34 -4.49
N SER A 54 -10.93 -16.99 -4.62
CA SER A 54 -11.65 -17.17 -5.88
C SER A 54 -11.13 -16.25 -6.97
N PRO A 55 -10.69 -16.76 -8.12
CA PRO A 55 -10.25 -15.91 -9.23
C PRO A 55 -11.34 -14.98 -9.76
N TYR A 56 -12.61 -15.32 -9.57
CA TYR A 56 -13.75 -14.48 -9.96
C TYR A 56 -13.93 -13.25 -9.08
N GLU A 57 -13.41 -13.28 -7.84
CA GLU A 57 -13.51 -12.19 -6.89
C GLU A 57 -12.27 -11.30 -6.86
N HIS A 58 -11.09 -11.90 -7.01
CA HIS A 58 -9.79 -11.23 -6.83
C HIS A 58 -8.88 -11.25 -8.06
N GLY A 59 -9.31 -11.89 -9.16
CA GLY A 59 -8.47 -12.12 -10.32
C GLY A 59 -7.53 -13.33 -10.11
N GLU A 60 -6.62 -13.51 -11.06
CA GLU A 60 -5.67 -14.61 -11.06
C GLU A 60 -4.53 -14.35 -10.06
N VAL A 61 -4.01 -15.45 -9.50
CA VAL A 61 -2.80 -15.41 -8.65
C VAL A 61 -1.58 -15.21 -9.54
N TYR A 62 -0.71 -14.30 -9.16
CA TYR A 62 0.58 -14.08 -9.79
C TYR A 62 1.70 -14.68 -8.94
N VAL A 63 2.53 -15.54 -9.54
CA VAL A 63 3.63 -16.21 -8.85
C VAL A 63 4.95 -15.51 -9.21
N LEU A 64 5.65 -15.02 -8.21
CA LEU A 64 6.95 -14.38 -8.37
C LEU A 64 8.07 -15.43 -8.56
N ASP A 65 9.25 -14.98 -9.02
CA ASP A 65 10.41 -15.84 -9.22
C ASP A 65 10.87 -16.58 -7.95
N ASP A 66 10.60 -16.03 -6.78
CA ASP A 66 10.90 -16.65 -5.48
C ASP A 66 9.80 -17.64 -5.01
N GLY A 67 8.80 -17.90 -5.86
CA GLY A 67 7.69 -18.82 -5.59
C GLY A 67 6.59 -18.21 -4.71
N ALA A 68 6.62 -16.93 -4.40
CA ALA A 68 5.55 -16.30 -3.64
C ALA A 68 4.29 -16.15 -4.50
N GLU A 69 3.15 -16.57 -3.97
CA GLU A 69 1.83 -16.34 -4.55
C GLU A 69 1.36 -14.94 -4.13
N THR A 70 1.03 -14.10 -5.10
CA THR A 70 0.72 -12.68 -4.87
C THR A 70 -0.48 -12.24 -5.69
N ASP A 71 -0.97 -11.04 -5.39
CA ASP A 71 -1.98 -10.36 -6.18
C ASP A 71 -1.48 -10.06 -7.61
N LEU A 72 -2.38 -10.08 -8.58
CA LEU A 72 -2.10 -9.82 -10.00
C LEU A 72 -1.45 -8.45 -10.24
N ASP A 73 -1.66 -7.49 -9.35
CA ASP A 73 -1.03 -6.17 -9.43
C ASP A 73 0.50 -6.23 -9.46
N LEU A 74 1.11 -7.23 -8.80
CA LEU A 74 2.56 -7.40 -8.85
C LEU A 74 3.05 -7.77 -10.25
N GLY A 75 2.29 -8.56 -11.00
CA GLY A 75 2.59 -8.83 -12.41
C GLY A 75 2.49 -7.58 -13.28
N HIS A 76 1.60 -6.65 -12.95
CA HIS A 76 1.58 -5.35 -13.62
C HIS A 76 2.82 -4.53 -13.27
N TYR A 77 3.27 -4.54 -12.00
CA TYR A 77 4.46 -3.80 -11.59
C TYR A 77 5.71 -4.27 -12.35
N GLU A 78 5.91 -5.59 -12.49
CA GLU A 78 7.05 -6.16 -13.24
C GLU A 78 7.04 -5.81 -14.74
N ARG A 79 5.87 -5.49 -15.31
CA ARG A 79 5.79 -5.00 -16.70
C ARG A 79 6.20 -3.53 -16.84
N PHE A 80 6.12 -2.75 -15.77
CA PHE A 80 6.35 -1.31 -15.80
C PHE A 80 7.71 -0.91 -15.26
N THR A 81 8.30 -1.70 -14.34
CA THR A 81 9.56 -1.38 -13.66
C THR A 81 10.58 -2.49 -13.87
N SER A 82 11.85 -2.15 -13.73
CA SER A 82 12.97 -3.05 -14.00
C SER A 82 13.43 -3.87 -12.78
N GLN A 83 12.97 -3.52 -11.59
CA GLN A 83 13.40 -4.21 -10.38
C GLN A 83 12.58 -5.48 -10.15
N PRO A 84 13.24 -6.64 -9.96
CA PRO A 84 12.53 -7.87 -9.65
C PRO A 84 11.80 -7.75 -8.32
N LEU A 85 10.60 -8.29 -8.26
CA LEU A 85 9.80 -8.35 -7.05
C LEU A 85 10.03 -9.67 -6.32
N THR A 86 9.87 -9.63 -5.01
CA THR A 86 10.00 -10.78 -4.12
C THR A 86 8.80 -10.81 -3.15
N ARG A 87 8.69 -11.86 -2.36
CA ARG A 87 7.67 -11.96 -1.30
C ARG A 87 7.64 -10.75 -0.36
N LEU A 88 8.71 -9.99 -0.23
CA LEU A 88 8.73 -8.78 0.58
C LEU A 88 7.90 -7.64 -0.03
N ASN A 89 7.61 -7.73 -1.32
CA ASN A 89 6.87 -6.69 -2.05
C ASN A 89 5.35 -6.82 -1.94
N ASN A 90 4.85 -7.94 -1.38
CA ASN A 90 3.43 -8.12 -1.10
C ASN A 90 3.21 -8.36 0.40
N LEU A 91 2.27 -7.64 0.99
CA LEU A 91 1.89 -7.78 2.39
C LEU A 91 0.37 -7.81 2.53
N THR A 92 -0.16 -8.88 3.14
CA THR A 92 -1.59 -8.98 3.47
C THR A 92 -1.82 -8.75 4.97
N SER A 93 -3.03 -8.37 5.36
CA SER A 93 -3.42 -8.36 6.77
C SER A 93 -3.20 -9.73 7.41
N GLY A 94 -3.52 -10.81 6.70
CA GLY A 94 -3.32 -12.17 7.21
C GLY A 94 -1.87 -12.45 7.58
N GLN A 95 -0.91 -12.06 6.73
CA GLN A 95 0.52 -12.19 7.03
C GLN A 95 0.93 -11.37 8.26
N VAL A 96 0.45 -10.14 8.37
CA VAL A 96 0.75 -9.26 9.51
C VAL A 96 0.24 -9.88 10.81
N TYR A 97 -1.04 -10.22 10.87
CA TYR A 97 -1.64 -10.82 12.06
C TYR A 97 -1.00 -12.17 12.41
N GLN A 98 -0.74 -13.02 11.41
CA GLN A 98 -0.06 -14.31 11.63
C GLN A 98 1.35 -14.09 12.25
N SER A 99 2.10 -13.10 11.78
CA SER A 99 3.42 -12.75 12.31
C SER A 99 3.32 -12.31 13.77
N VAL A 100 2.41 -11.38 14.07
CA VAL A 100 2.19 -10.86 15.42
C VAL A 100 1.77 -11.98 16.37
N LEU A 101 0.82 -12.85 15.97
CA LEU A 101 0.37 -13.97 16.80
C LEU A 101 1.47 -15.02 17.03
N ARG A 102 2.30 -15.31 16.01
CA ARG A 102 3.47 -16.19 16.16
C ARG A 102 4.48 -15.62 17.17
N LYS A 103 4.76 -14.33 17.11
CA LYS A 103 5.65 -13.63 18.06
C LYS A 103 5.08 -13.69 19.49
N GLU A 104 3.76 -13.49 19.63
CA GLU A 104 3.08 -13.62 20.92
C GLU A 104 3.25 -15.03 21.51
N ARG A 105 2.93 -16.07 20.71
CA ARG A 105 3.02 -17.47 21.16
C ARG A 105 4.45 -17.91 21.50
N ARG A 106 5.46 -17.32 20.89
CA ARG A 106 6.89 -17.55 21.26
C ARG A 106 7.33 -16.77 22.50
N GLY A 107 6.54 -15.83 22.98
CA GLY A 107 6.89 -14.98 24.13
C GLY A 107 7.76 -13.78 23.79
N ASP A 108 7.88 -13.41 22.52
CA ASP A 108 8.74 -12.30 22.07
C ASP A 108 8.32 -10.94 22.68
N TYR A 109 7.09 -10.84 23.14
CA TYR A 109 6.55 -9.61 23.76
C TYR A 109 6.64 -9.59 25.28
N LEU A 110 7.26 -10.61 25.91
CA LEU A 110 7.56 -10.65 27.35
C LEU A 110 6.31 -10.44 28.23
N GLY A 111 5.19 -11.05 27.88
CA GLY A 111 3.93 -10.98 28.65
C GLY A 111 3.13 -9.68 28.52
N LYS A 112 3.50 -8.80 27.58
CA LYS A 112 2.71 -7.59 27.30
C LYS A 112 1.36 -7.94 26.66
N THR A 113 0.36 -7.12 26.93
CA THR A 113 -0.91 -7.17 26.20
C THR A 113 -0.68 -6.75 24.74
N ILE A 114 -1.06 -7.60 23.78
CA ILE A 114 -0.87 -7.35 22.36
C ILE A 114 -2.11 -6.66 21.80
N GLN A 115 -1.90 -5.56 21.10
CA GLN A 115 -2.95 -4.70 20.55
C GLN A 115 -2.63 -4.33 19.10
N VAL A 116 -3.63 -3.83 18.36
CA VAL A 116 -3.41 -3.34 16.99
C VAL A 116 -2.35 -2.24 17.01
N ILE A 117 -2.47 -1.28 17.90
CA ILE A 117 -1.44 -0.27 18.17
C ILE A 117 -0.77 -0.61 19.51
N PRO A 118 0.55 -0.80 19.57
CA PRO A 118 1.54 -0.60 18.50
C PRO A 118 1.94 -1.87 17.73
N HIS A 119 1.46 -3.07 18.07
CA HIS A 119 2.10 -4.32 17.64
C HIS A 119 1.84 -4.61 16.15
N VAL A 120 0.58 -4.51 15.68
CA VAL A 120 0.23 -4.69 14.26
C VAL A 120 0.80 -3.54 13.43
N THR A 121 0.67 -2.30 13.89
CA THR A 121 1.21 -1.14 13.17
C THR A 121 2.74 -1.17 13.07
N ASN A 122 3.45 -1.64 14.10
CA ASN A 122 4.90 -1.82 14.04
C ASN A 122 5.29 -2.89 13.02
N GLU A 123 4.58 -4.04 13.01
CA GLU A 123 4.84 -5.09 12.02
C GLU A 123 4.72 -4.57 10.58
N ILE A 124 3.69 -3.77 10.30
CA ILE A 124 3.50 -3.15 8.98
C ILE A 124 4.66 -2.18 8.66
N LYS A 125 5.04 -1.32 9.59
CA LYS A 125 6.15 -0.38 9.42
C LYS A 125 7.49 -1.10 9.17
N ASP A 126 7.72 -2.20 9.88
CA ASP A 126 8.94 -2.99 9.71
C ASP A 126 9.01 -3.62 8.32
N ARG A 127 7.89 -4.07 7.75
CA ARG A 127 7.84 -4.56 6.37
C ARG A 127 8.21 -3.49 5.33
N ILE A 128 7.81 -2.24 5.55
CA ILE A 128 8.25 -1.13 4.68
C ILE A 128 9.78 -0.96 4.77
N ARG A 129 10.34 -1.01 5.97
CA ARG A 129 11.79 -0.87 6.19
C ARG A 129 12.59 -2.04 5.62
N GLU A 130 12.07 -3.27 5.75
CA GLU A 130 12.71 -4.48 5.21
C GLU A 130 12.92 -4.37 3.70
N VAL A 131 11.91 -3.97 2.95
CA VAL A 131 12.04 -3.77 1.49
C VAL A 131 13.09 -2.72 1.18
N GLY A 132 13.13 -1.62 1.94
CA GLY A 132 14.14 -0.58 1.76
C GLY A 132 15.56 -1.08 2.02
N ALA A 133 15.75 -1.84 3.08
CA ALA A 133 17.04 -2.41 3.43
C ALA A 133 17.53 -3.47 2.42
N ALA A 134 16.60 -4.33 1.96
CA ALA A 134 16.93 -5.42 1.05
C ALA A 134 17.21 -4.95 -0.39
N SER A 135 16.44 -3.96 -0.86
CA SER A 135 16.50 -3.53 -2.26
C SER A 135 17.62 -2.52 -2.55
N GLY A 136 18.02 -1.73 -1.57
CA GLY A 136 18.90 -0.57 -1.80
C GLY A 136 18.27 0.47 -2.73
N ALA A 137 16.94 0.59 -2.73
CA ALA A 137 16.18 1.54 -3.53
C ALA A 137 16.43 2.98 -3.10
N ASP A 138 16.28 3.91 -4.05
CA ASP A 138 16.22 5.35 -3.77
C ASP A 138 14.79 5.76 -3.42
N VAL A 139 13.79 5.09 -4.04
CA VAL A 139 12.36 5.35 -3.83
C VAL A 139 11.61 4.03 -3.65
N ILE A 140 10.75 3.97 -2.65
CA ILE A 140 9.78 2.88 -2.45
C ILE A 140 8.39 3.45 -2.68
N ILE A 141 7.64 2.83 -3.57
CA ILE A 141 6.24 3.17 -3.83
C ILE A 141 5.38 2.04 -3.29
N THR A 142 4.59 2.32 -2.26
CA THR A 142 3.67 1.34 -1.67
C THR A 142 2.23 1.69 -2.04
N GLU A 143 1.58 0.78 -2.75
CA GLU A 143 0.15 0.87 -3.03
C GLU A 143 -0.66 0.21 -1.92
N ILE A 144 -1.68 0.90 -1.44
CA ILE A 144 -2.62 0.37 -0.45
C ILE A 144 -3.87 -0.12 -1.16
N GLY A 145 -4.13 -1.41 -1.06
CA GLY A 145 -5.35 -2.05 -1.55
C GLY A 145 -6.60 -1.57 -0.82
N GLY A 146 -7.76 -1.87 -1.38
CA GLY A 146 -9.04 -1.46 -0.83
C GLY A 146 -9.34 0.02 -1.02
N THR A 147 -10.35 0.49 -0.29
CA THR A 147 -10.88 1.85 -0.35
C THR A 147 -10.64 2.56 0.98
N THR A 148 -10.18 3.81 0.93
CA THR A 148 -10.02 4.62 2.14
C THR A 148 -11.36 4.78 2.87
N GLY A 149 -11.41 4.33 4.12
CA GLY A 149 -12.61 4.30 4.95
C GLY A 149 -13.10 2.89 5.28
N ASP A 150 -12.60 1.87 4.57
CA ASP A 150 -12.87 0.48 4.91
C ASP A 150 -12.19 0.09 6.22
N ILE A 151 -12.87 -0.67 7.07
CA ILE A 151 -12.36 -1.07 8.40
C ILE A 151 -11.07 -1.87 8.26
N GLU A 152 -10.99 -2.74 7.28
CA GLU A 152 -9.84 -3.62 7.03
C GLU A 152 -8.56 -2.83 6.71
N GLY A 153 -8.69 -1.67 6.10
CA GLY A 153 -7.56 -0.81 5.73
C GLY A 153 -7.01 0.05 6.87
N LEU A 154 -7.78 0.24 7.96
CA LEU A 154 -7.41 1.16 9.03
C LEU A 154 -6.05 0.87 9.67
N PRO A 155 -5.66 -0.37 9.99
CA PRO A 155 -4.34 -0.65 10.57
C PRO A 155 -3.19 -0.24 9.64
N PHE A 156 -3.35 -0.42 8.31
CA PHE A 156 -2.37 0.04 7.34
C PHE A 156 -2.26 1.56 7.32
N LEU A 157 -3.38 2.26 7.20
CA LEU A 157 -3.39 3.73 7.16
C LEU A 157 -2.81 4.32 8.44
N GLU A 158 -3.15 3.76 9.61
CA GLU A 158 -2.56 4.18 10.88
C GLU A 158 -1.04 3.92 10.92
N ALA A 159 -0.58 2.76 10.44
CA ALA A 159 0.85 2.46 10.34
C ALA A 159 1.58 3.46 9.42
N LEU A 160 0.98 3.83 8.28
CA LEU A 160 1.56 4.81 7.36
C LEU A 160 1.62 6.21 7.98
N ARG A 161 0.59 6.61 8.72
CA ARG A 161 0.58 7.88 9.46
C ARG A 161 1.74 7.94 10.48
N GLN A 162 1.93 6.87 11.25
CA GLN A 162 3.05 6.75 12.20
C GLN A 162 4.39 6.74 11.46
N PHE A 163 4.49 5.96 10.39
CA PHE A 163 5.71 5.86 9.58
C PHE A 163 6.14 7.22 9.02
N ALA A 164 5.19 8.01 8.51
CA ALA A 164 5.48 9.34 7.99
C ALA A 164 6.05 10.30 9.06
N PHE A 165 5.59 10.16 10.29
CA PHE A 165 6.13 10.92 11.41
C PHE A 165 7.56 10.45 11.76
N GLU A 166 7.80 9.14 11.80
CA GLU A 166 9.09 8.54 12.15
C GLU A 166 10.17 8.76 11.06
N ALA A 167 9.79 8.63 9.78
CA ALA A 167 10.70 8.83 8.65
C ALA A 167 11.00 10.30 8.35
N GLY A 168 10.17 11.21 8.87
CA GLY A 168 10.23 12.64 8.59
C GLY A 168 9.46 13.02 7.32
N ARG A 169 8.77 14.15 7.40
CA ARG A 169 7.84 14.63 6.36
C ARG A 169 8.49 14.83 4.99
N ASP A 170 9.76 15.19 4.97
CA ASP A 170 10.51 15.39 3.72
C ASP A 170 10.86 14.09 2.99
N ASN A 171 10.66 12.94 3.65
CA ASN A 171 10.96 11.63 3.10
C ASN A 171 9.70 10.85 2.70
N VAL A 172 8.50 11.39 2.94
CA VAL A 172 7.23 10.70 2.69
C VAL A 172 6.29 11.57 1.87
N LEU A 173 5.71 10.97 0.83
CA LEU A 173 4.72 11.58 -0.04
C LEU A 173 3.46 10.71 -0.07
N PHE A 174 2.29 11.30 0.14
CA PHE A 174 1.00 10.63 -0.04
C PHE A 174 0.35 11.09 -1.34
N ILE A 175 0.04 10.13 -2.20
CA ILE A 175 -0.76 10.30 -3.42
C ILE A 175 -2.11 9.65 -3.17
N HIS A 176 -3.18 10.36 -3.47
CA HIS A 176 -4.54 9.83 -3.34
C HIS A 176 -5.24 9.81 -4.68
N VAL A 177 -5.61 8.61 -5.13
CA VAL A 177 -6.35 8.41 -6.38
C VAL A 177 -7.85 8.47 -6.08
N THR A 178 -8.58 9.31 -6.78
CA THR A 178 -9.99 9.57 -6.49
C THR A 178 -10.81 9.73 -7.76
N LEU A 179 -12.13 9.65 -7.62
CA LEU A 179 -13.09 9.70 -8.72
C LEU A 179 -13.75 11.07 -8.83
N VAL A 180 -13.77 11.63 -10.04
CA VAL A 180 -14.54 12.82 -10.40
C VAL A 180 -15.51 12.44 -11.51
N PRO A 181 -16.68 11.85 -11.18
CA PRO A 181 -17.61 11.35 -12.17
C PRO A 181 -18.27 12.48 -12.95
N TYR A 182 -18.46 12.25 -14.24
CA TYR A 182 -19.34 13.08 -15.08
C TYR A 182 -20.76 12.53 -15.01
N ILE A 183 -21.69 13.35 -14.55
CA ILE A 183 -23.11 12.98 -14.45
C ILE A 183 -23.85 13.49 -15.69
N LYS A 184 -24.14 12.59 -16.61
CA LYS A 184 -24.81 12.94 -17.88
C LYS A 184 -26.11 13.73 -17.70
N ALA A 185 -26.94 13.34 -16.74
CA ALA A 185 -28.23 14.01 -16.46
C ALA A 185 -28.07 15.46 -15.98
N ALA A 186 -26.94 15.79 -15.34
CA ALA A 186 -26.63 17.13 -14.85
C ALA A 186 -25.69 17.92 -15.78
N GLY A 187 -25.08 17.25 -16.77
CA GLY A 187 -24.14 17.87 -17.69
C GLY A 187 -22.83 18.36 -17.07
N GLU A 188 -22.43 17.83 -15.92
CA GLU A 188 -21.28 18.34 -15.19
C GLU A 188 -20.46 17.26 -14.46
N LEU A 189 -19.21 17.61 -14.13
CA LEU A 189 -18.34 16.84 -13.23
C LEU A 189 -18.71 17.07 -11.77
N LYS A 190 -18.65 16.02 -10.97
CA LYS A 190 -18.94 16.07 -9.52
C LYS A 190 -17.70 15.79 -8.70
N SER A 191 -17.24 16.77 -7.95
CA SER A 191 -16.06 16.65 -7.07
C SER A 191 -16.40 16.15 -5.66
N LYS A 192 -17.68 16.03 -5.30
CA LYS A 192 -18.11 15.63 -3.95
C LYS A 192 -17.55 14.26 -3.52
N PRO A 193 -17.51 13.22 -4.36
CA PRO A 193 -16.91 11.94 -4.00
C PRO A 193 -15.42 12.09 -3.61
N SER A 194 -14.66 12.88 -4.38
CA SER A 194 -13.25 13.19 -4.07
C SER A 194 -13.10 13.92 -2.76
N GLN A 195 -13.93 14.92 -2.49
CA GLN A 195 -13.92 15.67 -1.23
C GLN A 195 -14.18 14.76 -0.02
N GLN A 196 -15.16 13.87 -0.13
CA GLN A 196 -15.48 12.91 0.94
C GLN A 196 -14.35 11.91 1.17
N SER A 197 -13.73 11.39 0.10
CA SER A 197 -12.61 10.46 0.20
C SER A 197 -11.39 11.10 0.86
N VAL A 198 -11.06 12.32 0.49
CA VAL A 198 -9.98 13.10 1.13
C VAL A 198 -10.31 13.42 2.60
N ALA A 199 -11.57 13.74 2.91
CA ALA A 199 -11.99 13.98 4.29
C ALA A 199 -11.77 12.74 5.15
N LYS A 200 -12.12 11.54 4.67
CA LYS A 200 -11.87 10.27 5.36
C LYS A 200 -10.37 10.04 5.62
N LEU A 201 -9.52 10.31 4.65
CA LEU A 201 -8.07 10.18 4.83
C LEU A 201 -7.54 11.17 5.89
N ARG A 202 -8.06 12.40 5.89
CA ARG A 202 -7.73 13.42 6.89
C ARG A 202 -8.22 13.09 8.30
N GLU A 203 -9.37 12.45 8.44
CA GLU A 203 -9.89 11.95 9.73
C GLU A 203 -8.89 10.98 10.40
N ILE A 204 -8.16 10.20 9.60
CA ILE A 204 -7.09 9.30 10.07
C ILE A 204 -5.79 10.07 10.39
N GLY A 205 -5.68 11.34 9.97
CA GLY A 205 -4.50 12.18 10.18
C GLY A 205 -3.51 12.16 9.02
N ILE A 206 -3.92 11.70 7.83
CA ILE A 206 -3.10 11.71 6.61
C ILE A 206 -3.58 12.82 5.69
N GLN A 207 -2.67 13.77 5.36
CA GLN A 207 -2.91 14.79 4.35
C GLN A 207 -2.23 14.38 3.06
N PRO A 208 -2.97 14.05 1.98
CA PRO A 208 -2.35 13.78 0.69
C PRO A 208 -1.78 15.06 0.10
N GLN A 209 -0.58 14.98 -0.48
CA GLN A 209 0.07 16.09 -1.16
C GLN A 209 -0.33 16.15 -2.64
N ILE A 210 -0.67 14.99 -3.23
CA ILE A 210 -1.07 14.89 -4.64
C ILE A 210 -2.42 14.16 -4.73
N LEU A 211 -3.31 14.72 -5.53
CA LEU A 211 -4.56 14.07 -5.93
C LEU A 211 -4.48 13.68 -7.40
N VAL A 212 -4.76 12.39 -7.68
CA VAL A 212 -4.93 11.89 -9.04
C VAL A 212 -6.43 11.70 -9.26
N CYS A 213 -7.01 12.55 -10.08
CA CYS A 213 -8.45 12.56 -10.37
C CYS A 213 -8.75 11.78 -11.64
N ARG A 214 -9.69 10.86 -11.55
CA ARG A 214 -10.13 10.02 -12.66
C ARG A 214 -11.63 10.13 -12.88
#